data_cea0c0c3bf2965d53e14b778e546b36c
#
_entry.id   cea0c0c3bf2965d53e14b778e546b36c
#
_cell.length_a   1.000
_cell.length_b   1.000
_cell.length_c   1.000
_cell.angle_alpha   90.00
_cell.angle_beta   90.00
_cell.angle_gamma   90.00
#
_symmetry.space_group_name_H-M   'P 1'
#
loop_
_entity.id
_entity.type
_entity.pdbx_description
1 polymer ?
#
loop_
_entity_poly.entity_id
_entity_poly.type
_entity_poly.pdbx_seq_one_letter_code
_entity_poly.pdbx_strand_id
1 'polypeptide(L)'
;MLAACGIIGWWGWSYWHDHRFDAVIAAAASRYQLDPALVKAVVWEESRFNPDVRGRVGEMGLMQVREGVALDWAGTEHLRSFAPEACFNPATNTLAGAWYLRRALHRYSQADNPLPYALAEYNAGRGNVVKWLDDHSTTNSAAFLGRIGFPSTRHYITAVMERYERYRRRVRSDLVSTVNTNSI
;
A
#
# COMPACT_ATOMS: atom_id res chain seq x y z
N MET A 1 -18.88 15.42 -32.16
CA MET A 1 -19.59 14.60 -31.15
C MET A 1 -18.80 13.35 -30.71
N LEU A 2 -18.16 12.58 -31.59
CA LEU A 2 -17.46 11.33 -31.25
C LEU A 2 -16.28 11.52 -30.28
N ALA A 3 -15.53 12.62 -30.35
CA ALA A 3 -14.41 12.89 -29.46
C ALA A 3 -14.84 13.17 -28.01
N ALA A 4 -15.98 13.84 -27.81
CA ALA A 4 -16.50 14.13 -26.46
C ALA A 4 -16.99 12.86 -25.76
N CYS A 5 -17.63 11.93 -26.47
CA CYS A 5 -18.06 10.64 -25.93
C CYS A 5 -16.87 9.77 -25.51
N GLY A 6 -15.77 9.79 -26.28
CA GLY A 6 -14.53 9.07 -25.92
C GLY A 6 -13.87 9.60 -24.65
N ILE A 7 -13.83 10.92 -24.47
CA ILE A 7 -13.25 11.57 -23.28
C ILE A 7 -14.08 11.25 -22.03
N ILE A 8 -15.41 11.36 -22.10
CA ILE A 8 -16.30 11.04 -20.97
C ILE A 8 -16.20 9.55 -20.60
N GLY A 9 -16.16 8.65 -21.57
CA GLY A 9 -15.98 7.22 -21.35
C GLY A 9 -14.64 6.89 -20.68
N TRP A 10 -13.56 7.53 -21.13
CA TRP A 10 -12.22 7.36 -20.54
C TRP A 10 -12.15 7.87 -19.09
N TRP A 11 -12.76 9.04 -18.79
CA TRP A 11 -12.84 9.58 -17.42
C TRP A 11 -13.66 8.68 -16.49
N GLY A 12 -14.81 8.17 -16.96
CA GLY A 12 -15.66 7.26 -16.20
C GLY A 12 -14.95 5.94 -15.90
N TRP A 13 -14.27 5.36 -16.89
CA TRP A 13 -13.48 4.14 -16.73
C TRP A 13 -12.30 4.34 -15.77
N SER A 14 -11.55 5.44 -15.91
CA SER A 14 -10.43 5.77 -15.04
C SER A 14 -10.89 5.97 -13.60
N TYR A 15 -12.00 6.69 -13.38
CA TYR A 15 -12.58 6.88 -12.06
C TYR A 15 -13.02 5.54 -11.43
N TRP A 16 -13.76 4.71 -12.17
CA TRP A 16 -14.17 3.39 -11.71
C TRP A 16 -12.97 2.51 -11.37
N HIS A 17 -11.97 2.49 -12.22
CA HIS A 17 -10.75 1.72 -12.03
C HIS A 17 -10.02 2.10 -10.74
N ASP A 18 -9.92 3.39 -10.43
CA ASP A 18 -9.25 3.89 -9.25
C ASP A 18 -10.05 3.64 -7.94
N HIS A 19 -11.36 3.41 -8.02
CA HIS A 19 -12.23 3.33 -6.85
C HIS A 19 -12.84 1.94 -6.60
N ARG A 20 -12.73 1.01 -7.53
CA ARG A 20 -13.39 -0.31 -7.44
C ARG A 20 -13.01 -1.16 -6.23
N PHE A 21 -11.88 -0.88 -5.59
CA PHE A 21 -11.40 -1.60 -4.41
C PHE A 21 -11.40 -0.77 -3.13
N ASP A 22 -11.96 0.45 -3.15
CA ASP A 22 -11.92 1.35 -1.99
C ASP A 22 -12.56 0.72 -0.75
N ALA A 23 -13.63 -0.06 -0.89
CA ALA A 23 -14.29 -0.71 0.24
C ALA A 23 -13.39 -1.75 0.92
N VAL A 24 -12.71 -2.63 0.16
CA VAL A 24 -11.81 -3.65 0.75
C VAL A 24 -10.53 -3.02 1.29
N ILE A 25 -10.04 -1.94 0.66
CA ILE A 25 -8.89 -1.16 1.13
C ILE A 25 -9.22 -0.48 2.46
N ALA A 26 -10.39 0.18 2.55
CA ALA A 26 -10.84 0.84 3.77
C ALA A 26 -11.05 -0.16 4.92
N ALA A 27 -11.63 -1.34 4.64
CA ALA A 27 -11.82 -2.40 5.63
C ALA A 27 -10.47 -2.91 6.18
N ALA A 28 -9.50 -3.18 5.30
CA ALA A 28 -8.18 -3.63 5.69
C ALA A 28 -7.40 -2.55 6.48
N ALA A 29 -7.47 -1.29 6.02
CA ALA A 29 -6.87 -0.16 6.70
C ALA A 29 -7.44 0.04 8.11
N SER A 30 -8.76 -0.02 8.25
CA SER A 30 -9.44 0.07 9.56
C SER A 30 -9.02 -1.06 10.50
N ARG A 31 -9.00 -2.32 10.01
CA ARG A 31 -8.60 -3.49 10.82
C ARG A 31 -7.19 -3.35 11.39
N TYR A 32 -6.25 -2.83 10.62
CA TYR A 32 -4.84 -2.72 11.04
C TYR A 32 -4.43 -1.30 11.40
N GLN A 33 -5.38 -0.39 11.62
CA GLN A 33 -5.12 1.00 12.06
C GLN A 33 -4.13 1.73 11.15
N LEU A 34 -4.35 1.62 9.84
CA LEU A 34 -3.62 2.33 8.79
C LEU A 34 -4.48 3.44 8.18
N ASP A 35 -3.83 4.44 7.60
CA ASP A 35 -4.52 5.40 6.74
C ASP A 35 -4.95 4.69 5.43
N PRO A 36 -6.24 4.69 5.05
CA PRO A 36 -6.71 4.08 3.80
C PRO A 36 -5.99 4.61 2.56
N ALA A 37 -5.61 5.90 2.57
CA ALA A 37 -4.86 6.50 1.48
C ALA A 37 -3.46 5.89 1.32
N LEU A 38 -2.81 5.47 2.42
CA LEU A 38 -1.53 4.76 2.38
C LEU A 38 -1.69 3.37 1.78
N VAL A 39 -2.66 2.60 2.24
CA VAL A 39 -2.94 1.25 1.70
C VAL A 39 -3.25 1.35 0.21
N LYS A 40 -4.08 2.31 -0.21
CA LYS A 40 -4.42 2.58 -1.61
C LYS A 40 -3.20 2.94 -2.45
N ALA A 41 -2.27 3.72 -1.91
CA ALA A 41 -1.02 4.07 -2.58
C ALA A 41 -0.13 2.86 -2.83
N VAL A 42 -0.01 1.96 -1.84
CA VAL A 42 0.71 0.69 -1.98
C VAL A 42 0.05 -0.20 -3.04
N VAL A 43 -1.28 -0.42 -2.96
CA VAL A 43 -2.03 -1.20 -3.97
C VAL A 43 -1.76 -0.69 -5.38
N TRP A 44 -1.77 0.63 -5.57
CA TRP A 44 -1.52 1.20 -6.89
C TRP A 44 -0.08 0.93 -7.37
N GLU A 45 0.94 1.09 -6.52
CA GLU A 45 2.34 0.82 -6.91
C GLU A 45 2.59 -0.66 -7.18
N GLU A 46 1.96 -1.57 -6.43
CA GLU A 46 2.16 -3.00 -6.55
C GLU A 46 1.47 -3.61 -7.78
N SER A 47 0.22 -3.21 -8.07
CA SER A 47 -0.59 -3.91 -9.09
C SER A 47 -1.33 -2.99 -10.06
N ARG A 48 -1.31 -1.68 -9.88
CA ARG A 48 -2.20 -0.74 -10.61
C ARG A 48 -3.67 -1.14 -10.49
N PHE A 49 -4.08 -1.60 -9.30
CA PHE A 49 -5.40 -2.16 -9.03
C PHE A 49 -5.77 -3.41 -9.85
N ASN A 50 -4.81 -4.18 -10.33
CA ASN A 50 -5.09 -5.46 -10.96
C ASN A 50 -5.00 -6.60 -9.92
N PRO A 51 -6.13 -7.29 -9.58
CA PRO A 51 -6.14 -8.33 -8.55
C PRO A 51 -5.48 -9.63 -9.02
N ASP A 52 -5.32 -9.82 -10.33
CA ASP A 52 -4.86 -11.08 -10.92
C ASP A 52 -3.35 -11.08 -11.22
N VAL A 53 -2.64 -10.00 -10.84
CA VAL A 53 -1.19 -9.93 -11.06
C VAL A 53 -0.47 -10.97 -10.23
N ARG A 54 0.39 -11.74 -10.89
CA ARG A 54 1.41 -12.59 -10.26
C ARG A 54 2.79 -11.99 -10.53
N GLY A 55 3.52 -11.68 -9.46
CA GLY A 55 4.86 -11.15 -9.55
C GLY A 55 5.89 -12.21 -9.99
N ARG A 56 7.11 -11.76 -10.29
CA ARG A 56 8.18 -12.63 -10.86
C ARG A 56 8.69 -13.70 -9.89
N VAL A 57 8.56 -13.49 -8.58
CA VAL A 57 8.96 -14.44 -7.54
C VAL A 57 7.74 -14.99 -6.77
N GLY A 58 6.55 -14.93 -7.38
CA GLY A 58 5.32 -15.53 -6.86
C GLY A 58 4.46 -14.61 -6.00
N GLU A 59 4.71 -13.31 -6.03
CA GLU A 59 3.84 -12.33 -5.37
C GLU A 59 2.43 -12.34 -5.98
N MET A 60 1.40 -12.12 -5.17
CA MET A 60 0.00 -12.32 -5.54
C MET A 60 -0.83 -11.05 -5.34
N GLY A 61 -1.63 -10.71 -6.34
CA GLY A 61 -2.77 -9.83 -6.28
C GLY A 61 -2.47 -8.35 -6.01
N LEU A 62 -3.44 -7.64 -5.45
CA LEU A 62 -3.47 -6.18 -5.32
C LEU A 62 -2.25 -5.57 -4.61
N MET A 63 -1.79 -6.18 -3.54
CA MET A 63 -0.67 -5.73 -2.73
C MET A 63 0.59 -6.60 -2.91
N GLN A 64 0.62 -7.46 -3.94
CA GLN A 64 1.74 -8.35 -4.27
C GLN A 64 2.28 -9.11 -3.04
N VAL A 65 1.33 -9.77 -2.34
CA VAL A 65 1.63 -10.51 -1.12
C VAL A 65 2.40 -11.79 -1.45
N ARG A 66 3.53 -12.02 -0.79
CA ARG A 66 4.31 -13.25 -0.91
C ARG A 66 3.70 -14.37 -0.08
N GLU A 67 3.90 -15.61 -0.50
CA GLU A 67 3.41 -16.81 0.19
C GLU A 67 3.74 -16.81 1.69
N GLY A 68 5.01 -16.56 2.05
CA GLY A 68 5.42 -16.53 3.47
C GLY A 68 4.67 -15.46 4.28
N VAL A 69 4.41 -14.28 3.70
CA VAL A 69 3.61 -13.22 4.35
C VAL A 69 2.16 -13.67 4.51
N ALA A 70 1.60 -14.30 3.48
CA ALA A 70 0.22 -14.80 3.50
C ALA A 70 0.04 -15.88 4.59
N LEU A 71 0.98 -16.81 4.71
CA LEU A 71 0.98 -17.86 5.75
C LEU A 71 1.18 -17.28 7.16
N ASP A 72 2.12 -16.35 7.34
CA ASP A 72 2.33 -15.65 8.63
C ASP A 72 1.07 -14.91 9.07
N TRP A 73 0.42 -14.18 8.14
CA TRP A 73 -0.85 -13.51 8.40
C TRP A 73 -1.95 -14.49 8.78
N ALA A 74 -2.13 -15.56 8.00
CA ALA A 74 -3.15 -16.59 8.26
C ALA A 74 -2.95 -17.25 9.61
N GLY A 75 -1.69 -17.52 10.01
CA GLY A 75 -1.35 -18.02 11.34
C GLY A 75 -1.74 -17.05 12.45
N THR A 76 -1.50 -15.74 12.27
CA THR A 76 -1.90 -14.70 13.22
C THR A 76 -3.42 -14.58 13.37
N GLU A 77 -4.16 -14.75 12.26
CA GLU A 77 -5.63 -14.73 12.24
C GLU A 77 -6.26 -16.10 12.57
N HIS A 78 -5.44 -17.11 12.92
CA HIS A 78 -5.89 -18.47 13.27
C HIS A 78 -6.71 -19.17 12.18
N LEU A 79 -6.39 -18.94 10.91
CA LEU A 79 -7.09 -19.54 9.77
C LEU A 79 -6.59 -20.99 9.54
N ARG A 80 -7.38 -21.98 9.95
CA ARG A 80 -6.96 -23.40 9.98
C ARG A 80 -6.72 -24.04 8.61
N SER A 81 -7.35 -23.54 7.56
CA SER A 81 -7.33 -24.17 6.22
C SER A 81 -7.02 -23.12 5.15
N PHE A 82 -6.03 -22.28 5.41
CA PHE A 82 -5.66 -21.21 4.49
C PHE A 82 -4.71 -21.72 3.39
N ALA A 83 -5.05 -21.44 2.14
CA ALA A 83 -4.17 -21.64 1.00
C ALA A 83 -3.66 -20.27 0.49
N PRO A 84 -2.36 -20.11 0.21
CA PRO A 84 -1.81 -18.82 -0.24
C PRO A 84 -2.51 -18.22 -1.45
N GLU A 85 -3.03 -19.05 -2.36
CA GLU A 85 -3.78 -18.63 -3.54
C GLU A 85 -5.05 -17.85 -3.22
N ALA A 86 -5.57 -17.96 -1.99
CA ALA A 86 -6.66 -17.11 -1.51
C ALA A 86 -6.27 -15.61 -1.55
N CYS A 87 -4.99 -15.29 -1.62
CA CYS A 87 -4.49 -13.92 -1.83
C CYS A 87 -4.75 -13.36 -3.24
N PHE A 88 -5.32 -14.10 -4.18
CA PHE A 88 -5.91 -13.50 -5.39
C PHE A 88 -7.29 -12.89 -5.14
N ASN A 89 -7.96 -13.25 -4.03
CA ASN A 89 -9.15 -12.53 -3.60
C ASN A 89 -8.77 -11.13 -3.06
N PRO A 90 -9.37 -10.04 -3.58
CA PRO A 90 -9.02 -8.67 -3.18
C PRO A 90 -9.12 -8.40 -1.67
N ALA A 91 -10.14 -8.91 -0.99
CA ALA A 91 -10.33 -8.70 0.44
C ALA A 91 -9.25 -9.43 1.26
N THR A 92 -8.99 -10.69 0.96
CA THR A 92 -7.92 -11.49 1.60
C THR A 92 -6.55 -10.85 1.37
N ASN A 93 -6.29 -10.43 0.14
CA ASN A 93 -5.02 -9.80 -0.25
C ASN A 93 -4.74 -8.51 0.50
N THR A 94 -5.74 -7.60 0.52
CA THR A 94 -5.59 -6.31 1.21
C THR A 94 -5.44 -6.49 2.72
N LEU A 95 -6.10 -7.48 3.32
CA LEU A 95 -5.92 -7.81 4.75
C LEU A 95 -4.48 -8.28 5.03
N ALA A 96 -3.97 -9.26 4.29
CA ALA A 96 -2.62 -9.79 4.49
C ALA A 96 -1.54 -8.73 4.23
N GLY A 97 -1.68 -7.93 3.15
CA GLY A 97 -0.76 -6.86 2.81
C GLY A 97 -0.77 -5.71 3.82
N ALA A 98 -1.95 -5.28 4.27
CA ALA A 98 -2.09 -4.23 5.29
C ALA A 98 -1.53 -4.69 6.66
N TRP A 99 -1.76 -5.94 7.06
CA TRP A 99 -1.13 -6.52 8.24
C TRP A 99 0.39 -6.46 8.18
N TYR A 100 0.98 -6.85 7.05
CA TYR A 100 2.44 -6.82 6.89
C TYR A 100 2.99 -5.38 6.94
N LEU A 101 2.32 -4.45 6.27
CA LEU A 101 2.68 -3.03 6.30
C LEU A 101 2.59 -2.46 7.74
N ARG A 102 1.53 -2.76 8.48
CA ARG A 102 1.38 -2.37 9.88
C ARG A 102 2.51 -2.92 10.76
N ARG A 103 2.84 -4.20 10.59
CA ARG A 103 3.93 -4.87 11.31
C ARG A 103 5.28 -4.19 11.02
N ALA A 104 5.54 -3.82 9.77
CA ALA A 104 6.74 -3.08 9.39
C ALA A 104 6.77 -1.68 10.01
N LEU A 105 5.69 -0.91 9.93
CA LEU A 105 5.59 0.42 10.56
C LEU A 105 5.84 0.36 12.08
N HIS A 106 5.28 -0.64 12.76
CA HIS A 106 5.49 -0.82 14.19
C HIS A 106 6.95 -1.13 14.52
N ARG A 107 7.63 -1.92 13.68
CA ARG A 107 9.05 -2.28 13.88
C ARG A 107 9.95 -1.06 13.88
N TYR A 108 9.65 -0.06 13.07
CA TYR A 108 10.45 1.17 12.94
C TYR A 108 9.83 2.37 13.66
N SER A 109 8.97 2.14 14.66
CA SER A 109 8.24 3.20 15.37
C SER A 109 9.14 4.16 16.18
N GLN A 110 10.40 3.81 16.40
CA GLN A 110 11.37 4.68 17.07
C GLN A 110 12.10 5.65 16.12
N ALA A 111 11.91 5.49 14.80
CA ALA A 111 12.46 6.43 13.84
C ALA A 111 11.64 7.72 13.78
N ASP A 112 12.29 8.82 13.39
CA ASP A 112 11.67 10.14 13.15
C ASP A 112 10.49 10.07 12.14
N ASN A 113 10.63 9.20 11.13
CA ASN A 113 9.57 8.82 10.20
C ASN A 113 9.69 7.32 9.88
N PRO A 114 8.80 6.46 10.41
CA PRO A 114 8.85 5.02 10.16
C PRO A 114 8.50 4.60 8.74
N LEU A 115 7.82 5.47 7.97
CA LEU A 115 7.26 5.11 6.67
C LEU A 115 8.32 4.70 5.63
N PRO A 116 9.44 5.41 5.42
CA PRO A 116 10.48 4.98 4.48
C PRO A 116 11.04 3.59 4.79
N TYR A 117 11.22 3.25 6.05
CA TYR A 117 11.74 1.94 6.47
C TYR A 117 10.73 0.83 6.20
N ALA A 118 9.47 1.07 6.56
CA ALA A 118 8.40 0.10 6.35
C ALA A 118 8.18 -0.18 4.85
N LEU A 119 8.22 0.85 4.02
CA LEU A 119 8.12 0.71 2.57
C LEU A 119 9.36 0.02 1.96
N ALA A 120 10.55 0.29 2.48
CA ALA A 120 11.77 -0.42 2.09
C ALA A 120 11.67 -1.92 2.43
N GLU A 121 11.19 -2.25 3.64
CA GLU A 121 10.97 -3.64 4.06
C GLU A 121 9.90 -4.31 3.19
N TYR A 122 8.82 -3.61 2.89
CA TYR A 122 7.74 -4.12 2.05
C TYR A 122 8.24 -4.53 0.67
N ASN A 123 9.00 -3.63 0.01
CA ASN A 123 9.48 -3.83 -1.35
C ASN A 123 10.71 -4.74 -1.44
N ALA A 124 11.72 -4.51 -0.61
CA ALA A 124 13.03 -5.20 -0.69
C ALA A 124 13.19 -6.33 0.32
N GLY A 125 12.30 -6.44 1.31
CA GLY A 125 12.39 -7.38 2.41
C GLY A 125 13.32 -6.94 3.54
N ARG A 126 13.00 -7.41 4.76
CA ARG A 126 13.70 -7.04 6.01
C ARG A 126 15.20 -7.27 5.97
N GLY A 127 15.66 -8.39 5.35
CA GLY A 127 17.08 -8.72 5.31
C GLY A 127 17.93 -7.66 4.58
N ASN A 128 17.37 -7.00 3.57
CA ASN A 128 18.05 -5.90 2.89
C ASN A 128 18.01 -4.61 3.72
N VAL A 129 16.88 -4.30 4.37
CA VAL A 129 16.80 -3.13 5.25
C VAL A 129 17.85 -3.20 6.36
N VAL A 130 17.99 -4.36 7.03
CA VAL A 130 19.01 -4.55 8.07
C VAL A 130 20.43 -4.27 7.58
N LYS A 131 20.76 -4.65 6.32
CA LYS A 131 22.08 -4.36 5.72
C LYS A 131 22.30 -2.87 5.45
N TRP A 132 21.23 -2.08 5.31
CA TRP A 132 21.31 -0.64 5.04
C TRP A 132 21.29 0.21 6.31
N LEU A 133 20.96 -0.39 7.46
CA LEU A 133 20.95 0.29 8.75
C LEU A 133 22.36 0.38 9.35
N ASP A 134 22.62 1.51 10.01
CA ASP A 134 23.72 1.73 10.96
C ASP A 134 23.21 2.58 12.13
N ASP A 135 24.05 2.88 13.11
CA ASP A 135 23.65 3.59 14.33
C ASP A 135 22.96 4.93 14.05
N HIS A 136 23.42 5.67 13.04
CA HIS A 136 22.85 6.97 12.66
C HIS A 136 21.54 6.83 11.85
N SER A 137 21.49 5.89 10.93
CA SER A 137 20.33 5.69 10.05
C SER A 137 19.20 4.88 10.69
N THR A 138 19.40 4.33 11.88
CA THR A 138 18.37 3.57 12.60
C THR A 138 17.19 4.44 13.04
N THR A 139 17.42 5.70 13.36
CA THR A 139 16.38 6.65 13.77
C THR A 139 16.20 7.84 12.87
N ASN A 140 17.08 8.05 11.89
CA ASN A 140 17.07 9.16 10.94
C ASN A 140 16.67 8.67 9.53
N SER A 141 15.45 8.93 9.12
CA SER A 141 14.90 8.46 7.85
C SER A 141 15.59 9.05 6.62
N ALA A 142 16.08 10.29 6.69
CA ALA A 142 16.82 10.90 5.59
C ALA A 142 18.19 10.22 5.39
N ALA A 143 18.90 9.93 6.48
CA ALA A 143 20.14 9.15 6.44
C ALA A 143 19.90 7.74 5.90
N PHE A 144 18.83 7.08 6.36
CA PHE A 144 18.44 5.75 5.87
C PHE A 144 18.18 5.73 4.36
N LEU A 145 17.42 6.69 3.83
CA LEU A 145 17.14 6.78 2.39
C LEU A 145 18.42 6.90 1.55
N GLY A 146 19.44 7.63 2.06
CA GLY A 146 20.74 7.72 1.39
C GLY A 146 21.52 6.41 1.32
N ARG A 147 21.27 5.48 2.24
CA ARG A 147 21.97 4.19 2.37
C ARG A 147 21.33 3.04 1.61
N ILE A 148 20.08 3.19 1.14
CA ILE A 148 19.38 2.14 0.39
C ILE A 148 20.19 1.76 -0.85
N GLY A 149 20.69 0.53 -0.91
CA GLY A 149 21.53 0.03 -1.99
C GLY A 149 20.80 -0.22 -3.32
N PHE A 150 19.45 -0.30 -3.30
CA PHE A 150 18.64 -0.58 -4.48
C PHE A 150 17.95 0.70 -4.99
N PRO A 151 18.34 1.22 -6.17
CA PRO A 151 17.67 2.40 -6.77
C PRO A 151 16.17 2.21 -6.98
N SER A 152 15.75 0.97 -7.35
CA SER A 152 14.33 0.62 -7.51
C SER A 152 13.53 0.78 -6.22
N THR A 153 14.11 0.40 -5.07
CA THR A 153 13.45 0.55 -3.77
C THR A 153 13.34 2.02 -3.36
N ARG A 154 14.36 2.85 -3.62
CA ARG A 154 14.26 4.31 -3.41
C ARG A 154 13.14 4.92 -4.25
N HIS A 155 13.08 4.54 -5.54
CA HIS A 155 12.00 4.99 -6.42
C HIS A 155 10.62 4.57 -5.92
N TYR A 156 10.47 3.30 -5.50
CA TYR A 156 9.23 2.78 -4.92
C TYR A 156 8.78 3.59 -3.72
N ILE A 157 9.67 3.85 -2.76
CA ILE A 157 9.35 4.64 -1.57
C ILE A 157 8.84 6.02 -1.95
N THR A 158 9.56 6.72 -2.83
CA THR A 158 9.18 8.07 -3.30
C THR A 158 7.80 8.03 -3.98
N ALA A 159 7.58 7.07 -4.88
CA ALA A 159 6.33 6.95 -5.63
C ALA A 159 5.13 6.67 -4.72
N VAL A 160 5.29 5.76 -3.73
CA VAL A 160 4.22 5.48 -2.74
C VAL A 160 3.94 6.72 -1.89
N MET A 161 4.97 7.40 -1.37
CA MET A 161 4.78 8.58 -0.53
C MET A 161 4.10 9.74 -1.26
N GLU A 162 4.49 10.02 -2.50
CA GLU A 162 3.86 11.06 -3.33
C GLU A 162 2.40 10.72 -3.63
N ARG A 163 2.10 9.46 -3.91
CA ARG A 163 0.74 9.00 -4.17
C ARG A 163 -0.12 9.04 -2.92
N TYR A 164 0.43 8.63 -1.79
CA TYR A 164 -0.21 8.73 -0.49
C TYR A 164 -0.64 10.17 -0.20
N GLU A 165 0.25 11.15 -0.37
CA GLU A 165 -0.08 12.56 -0.18
C GLU A 165 -1.16 13.07 -1.17
N ARG A 166 -1.17 12.56 -2.42
CA ARG A 166 -2.25 12.90 -3.38
C ARG A 166 -3.60 12.36 -2.94
N TYR A 167 -3.67 11.11 -2.47
CA TYR A 167 -4.93 10.51 -1.99
C TYR A 167 -5.44 11.19 -0.73
N ARG A 168 -4.56 11.52 0.23
CA ARG A 168 -4.94 12.27 1.43
C ARG A 168 -5.55 13.63 1.11
N ARG A 169 -4.97 14.36 0.16
CA ARG A 169 -5.50 15.68 -0.26
C ARG A 169 -6.89 15.56 -0.88
N ARG A 170 -7.14 14.55 -1.70
CA ARG A 170 -8.46 14.30 -2.31
C ARG A 170 -9.52 14.07 -1.23
N VAL A 171 -9.26 13.15 -0.29
CA VAL A 171 -10.20 12.89 0.82
C VAL A 171 -10.50 14.14 1.61
N ARG A 172 -9.50 14.99 1.88
CA ARG A 172 -9.72 16.27 2.57
C ARG A 172 -10.59 17.24 1.77
N SER A 173 -10.37 17.36 0.47
CA SER A 173 -11.19 18.25 -0.39
C SER A 173 -12.64 17.80 -0.45
N ASP A 174 -12.90 16.49 -0.52
CA ASP A 174 -14.24 15.92 -0.57
C ASP A 174 -15.00 16.15 0.75
N LEU A 175 -14.33 16.01 1.90
CA LEU A 175 -14.92 16.31 3.21
C LEU A 175 -15.28 17.79 3.36
N VAL A 176 -14.43 18.72 2.92
CA VAL A 176 -14.70 20.17 2.98
C VAL A 176 -15.87 20.55 2.07
N SER A 177 -15.96 19.96 0.88
CA SER A 177 -17.08 20.22 -0.04
C SER A 177 -18.41 19.71 0.51
N THR A 178 -18.44 18.56 1.17
CA THR A 178 -19.64 17.96 1.76
C THR A 178 -20.17 18.77 2.95
N VAL A 179 -19.27 19.32 3.78
CA VAL A 179 -19.65 20.18 4.92
C VAL A 179 -20.27 21.48 4.44
N ASN A 180 -19.72 22.10 3.38
CA ASN A 180 -20.25 23.35 2.84
C ASN A 180 -21.61 23.18 2.14
N THR A 181 -21.92 22.00 1.60
CA THR A 181 -23.20 21.73 0.93
C THR A 181 -24.33 21.45 1.92
N ASN A 182 -24.02 20.98 3.13
CA ASN A 182 -25.01 20.71 4.18
C ASN A 182 -25.30 21.92 5.10
N SER A 183 -24.69 23.08 4.83
CA SER A 183 -24.83 24.32 5.63
C SER A 183 -25.71 25.38 4.94
N ILE A 184 -26.40 25.01 3.86
CA ILE A 184 -27.39 25.83 3.13
C ILE A 184 -28.77 25.19 3.25
#